data_f08fb9e4e920c3f863d726d6595c4cd1
#
_entry.id   f08fb9e4e920c3f863d726d6595c4cd1
#
_cell.length_a   1.000
_cell.length_b   1.000
_cell.length_c   1.000
_cell.angle_alpha   90.00
_cell.angle_beta   90.00
_cell.angle_gamma   90.00
#
_symmetry.space_group_name_H-M   'P 1'
#
loop_
_entity.id
_entity.type
_entity.pdbx_description
1 polymer ?
#
loop_
_entity_poly.entity_id
_entity_poly.type
_entity_poly.pdbx_seq_one_letter_code
_entity_poly.pdbx_strand_id
1 'polypeptide(L)'
;EELIIAGFGGQGVLSTGKILAYSGVMQDYEVSWLPSYGPEMRGGTANVTVIISDKPISSPTLQTFDTAIILNQQSMDKFESQVKPGGVLIYDTNGITRHPQRKDIKIYVIDATEEAAKRGNSRIFNTLILGGYLKVRPIVTLENVYKGLKKSLPERAWKSLPMNEEAIRIGMDIIKEIQ
;
A
#
# COMPACT_ATOMS: atom_id res chain seq x y z
N GLU A 1 -4.54 2.22 -12.70
CA GLU A 1 -4.30 2.62 -11.32
C GLU A 1 -2.90 3.16 -11.18
N GLU A 2 -2.77 4.37 -10.68
CA GLU A 2 -1.52 5.07 -10.39
C GLU A 2 -1.46 5.31 -8.88
N LEU A 3 -0.59 4.56 -8.18
CA LEU A 3 -0.58 4.47 -6.73
C LEU A 3 0.76 4.94 -6.18
N ILE A 4 0.74 5.69 -5.06
CA ILE A 4 1.90 5.88 -4.20
C ILE A 4 1.69 5.22 -2.84
N ILE A 5 2.73 4.57 -2.33
CA ILE A 5 2.81 4.09 -0.94
C ILE A 5 3.99 4.80 -0.30
N ALA A 6 3.78 5.46 0.82
CA ALA A 6 4.80 6.27 1.46
C ALA A 6 4.77 6.16 2.99
N GLY A 7 5.96 6.10 3.59
CA GLY A 7 6.13 5.93 5.04
C GLY A 7 7.59 5.94 5.44
N PHE A 8 7.91 5.33 6.58
CA PHE A 8 9.28 5.12 7.02
C PHE A 8 9.87 3.81 6.50
N GLY A 9 11.19 3.77 6.33
CA GLY A 9 11.91 2.53 6.14
C GLY A 9 11.63 1.56 7.30
N GLY A 10 11.29 0.31 6.96
CA GLY A 10 10.88 -0.70 7.93
C GLY A 10 9.37 -0.94 8.04
N GLN A 11 8.52 -0.03 7.57
CA GLN A 11 7.06 -0.22 7.53
C GLN A 11 6.56 -1.12 6.38
N GLY A 12 7.46 -1.69 5.59
CA GLY A 12 7.11 -2.57 4.48
C GLY A 12 6.57 -1.84 3.24
N VAL A 13 6.81 -0.53 3.12
CA VAL A 13 6.37 0.31 1.98
C VAL A 13 6.74 -0.33 0.65
N LEU A 14 8.03 -0.65 0.44
CA LEU A 14 8.52 -1.24 -0.80
C LEU A 14 7.99 -2.65 -1.02
N SER A 15 7.84 -3.42 0.06
CA SER A 15 7.31 -4.80 0.01
C SER A 15 5.84 -4.80 -0.41
N THR A 16 5.02 -3.91 0.13
CA THR A 16 3.60 -3.76 -0.26
C THR A 16 3.48 -3.46 -1.75
N GLY A 17 4.24 -2.46 -2.23
CA GLY A 17 4.26 -2.12 -3.64
C GLY A 17 4.75 -3.26 -4.53
N LYS A 18 5.74 -4.04 -4.08
CA LYS A 18 6.28 -5.20 -4.81
C LYS A 18 5.24 -6.33 -4.91
N ILE A 19 4.52 -6.64 -3.84
CA ILE A 19 3.45 -7.63 -3.85
C ILE A 19 2.38 -7.22 -4.87
N LEU A 20 1.95 -5.96 -4.81
CA LEU A 20 0.93 -5.43 -5.71
C LEU A 20 1.39 -5.45 -7.18
N ALA A 21 2.65 -5.09 -7.44
CA ALA A 21 3.24 -5.15 -8.78
C ALA A 21 3.23 -6.58 -9.34
N TYR A 22 3.68 -7.57 -8.56
CA TYR A 22 3.60 -8.96 -8.98
C TYR A 22 2.15 -9.44 -9.17
N SER A 23 1.21 -8.95 -8.34
CA SER A 23 -0.20 -9.28 -8.48
C SER A 23 -0.78 -8.79 -9.82
N GLY A 24 -0.38 -7.58 -10.23
CA GLY A 24 -0.75 -7.05 -11.54
C GLY A 24 -0.18 -7.89 -12.70
N VAL A 25 1.09 -8.29 -12.60
CA VAL A 25 1.72 -9.18 -13.59
C VAL A 25 0.99 -10.54 -13.67
N MET A 26 0.59 -11.11 -12.52
CA MET A 26 -0.18 -12.36 -12.48
C MET A 26 -1.57 -12.23 -13.11
N GLN A 27 -2.06 -11.02 -13.31
CA GLN A 27 -3.34 -10.70 -13.94
C GLN A 27 -3.17 -10.21 -15.38
N ASP A 28 -1.98 -10.39 -15.96
CA ASP A 28 -1.64 -9.97 -17.33
C ASP A 28 -1.75 -8.47 -17.59
N TYR A 29 -1.56 -7.65 -16.54
CA TYR A 29 -1.46 -6.20 -16.66
C TYR A 29 -0.03 -5.74 -16.94
N GLU A 30 0.09 -4.59 -17.61
CA GLU A 30 1.31 -3.81 -17.66
C GLU A 30 1.56 -3.18 -16.29
N VAL A 31 2.80 -3.30 -15.77
CA VAL A 31 3.12 -2.88 -14.41
C VAL A 31 4.42 -2.11 -14.36
N SER A 32 4.43 -1.01 -13.62
CA SER A 32 5.65 -0.31 -13.21
C SER A 32 5.75 -0.30 -11.69
N TRP A 33 6.93 -0.55 -11.17
CA TRP A 33 7.28 -0.46 -9.75
C TRP A 33 8.55 0.36 -9.62
N LEU A 34 8.43 1.58 -9.08
CA LEU A 34 9.52 2.54 -8.97
C LEU A 34 9.73 2.95 -7.51
N PRO A 35 10.67 2.33 -6.79
CA PRO A 35 10.98 2.69 -5.42
C PRO A 35 11.82 3.98 -5.36
N SER A 36 11.59 4.78 -4.31
CA SER A 36 12.41 5.91 -3.92
C SER A 36 12.69 5.86 -2.42
N TYR A 37 13.94 5.85 -2.06
CA TYR A 37 14.39 5.84 -0.66
C TYR A 37 15.65 6.67 -0.51
N GLY A 38 15.77 7.33 0.64
CA GLY A 38 16.95 8.12 0.96
C GLY A 38 18.16 7.26 1.35
N PRO A 39 19.35 7.87 1.52
CA PRO A 39 20.56 7.17 1.94
C PRO A 39 20.44 6.48 3.31
N GLU A 40 19.53 6.91 4.15
CA GLU A 40 19.22 6.30 5.44
C GLU A 40 17.95 5.42 5.31
N MET A 41 18.13 4.12 5.11
CA MET A 41 17.01 3.20 4.93
C MET A 41 16.22 2.93 6.22
N ARG A 42 16.83 3.02 7.40
CA ARG A 42 16.16 2.85 8.69
C ARG A 42 15.83 4.20 9.31
N GLY A 43 14.54 4.48 9.51
CA GLY A 43 14.04 5.73 10.06
C GLY A 43 13.96 6.90 9.06
N GLY A 44 14.50 6.74 7.84
CA GLY A 44 14.33 7.68 6.74
C GLY A 44 13.01 7.46 5.99
N THR A 45 12.60 8.44 5.20
CA THR A 45 11.41 8.34 4.35
C THR A 45 11.63 7.38 3.20
N ALA A 46 10.66 6.52 2.96
CA ALA A 46 10.62 5.61 1.82
C ALA A 46 9.29 5.77 1.09
N ASN A 47 9.31 5.71 -0.22
CA ASN A 47 8.08 5.63 -0.99
C ASN A 47 8.27 4.75 -2.24
N VAL A 48 7.17 4.28 -2.78
CA VAL A 48 7.14 3.53 -4.03
C VAL A 48 5.93 3.94 -4.84
N THR A 49 6.13 4.20 -6.12
CA THR A 49 5.03 4.33 -7.07
C THR A 49 4.80 3.01 -7.78
N VAL A 50 3.54 2.64 -7.92
CA VAL A 50 3.10 1.46 -8.65
C VAL A 50 2.07 1.89 -9.68
N ILE A 51 2.27 1.48 -10.92
CA ILE A 51 1.29 1.64 -12.00
C ILE A 51 0.82 0.25 -12.39
N ILE A 52 -0.49 0.06 -12.47
CA ILE A 52 -1.11 -1.16 -13.00
C ILE A 52 -2.09 -0.73 -14.08
N SER A 53 -1.89 -1.19 -15.31
CA SER A 53 -2.61 -0.74 -16.49
C SER A 53 -2.94 -1.88 -17.44
N ASP A 54 -4.07 -1.79 -18.11
CA ASP A 54 -4.44 -2.63 -19.24
C ASP A 54 -3.84 -2.14 -20.57
N LYS A 55 -3.07 -1.04 -20.52
CA LYS A 55 -2.42 -0.41 -21.66
C LYS A 55 -0.93 -0.21 -21.40
N PRO A 56 -0.10 -0.08 -22.46
CA PRO A 56 1.32 0.21 -22.30
C PRO A 56 1.57 1.46 -21.44
N ILE A 57 2.52 1.37 -20.52
CA ILE A 57 2.90 2.46 -19.63
C ILE A 57 3.97 3.30 -20.34
N SER A 58 3.64 4.54 -20.66
CA SER A 58 4.55 5.46 -21.37
C SER A 58 5.59 6.11 -20.46
N SER A 59 5.31 6.26 -19.18
CA SER A 59 6.24 6.80 -18.18
C SER A 59 6.01 6.17 -16.81
N PRO A 60 7.06 5.73 -16.11
CA PRO A 60 6.95 5.25 -14.74
C PRO A 60 6.91 6.38 -13.70
N THR A 61 7.19 7.62 -14.13
CA THR A 61 7.24 8.79 -13.23
C THR A 61 5.88 9.45 -13.14
N LEU A 62 5.36 9.54 -11.92
CA LEU A 62 4.06 10.14 -11.61
C LEU A 62 4.25 11.43 -10.81
N GLN A 63 3.40 12.41 -11.09
CA GLN A 63 3.28 13.65 -10.31
C GLN A 63 2.01 13.69 -9.47
N THR A 64 0.98 12.97 -9.90
CA THR A 64 -0.29 12.83 -9.21
C THR A 64 -0.71 11.36 -9.17
N PHE A 65 -1.59 11.02 -8.23
CA PHE A 65 -1.93 9.63 -7.94
C PHE A 65 -3.44 9.43 -7.88
N ASP A 66 -3.92 8.31 -8.42
CA ASP A 66 -5.30 7.86 -8.21
C ASP A 66 -5.52 7.48 -6.73
N THR A 67 -4.49 6.87 -6.13
CA THR A 67 -4.51 6.44 -4.73
C THR A 67 -3.19 6.76 -4.04
N ALA A 68 -3.26 7.25 -2.79
CA ALA A 68 -2.12 7.38 -1.89
C ALA A 68 -2.33 6.55 -0.63
N ILE A 69 -1.37 5.70 -0.28
CA ILE A 69 -1.30 4.98 0.99
C ILE A 69 -0.21 5.63 1.84
N ILE A 70 -0.61 6.23 2.96
CA ILE A 70 0.24 7.09 3.78
C ILE A 70 0.41 6.49 5.17
N LEU A 71 1.66 6.25 5.58
CA LEU A 71 2.00 5.54 6.80
C LEU A 71 2.73 6.42 7.84
N ASN A 72 2.96 7.71 7.55
CA ASN A 72 3.50 8.68 8.50
C ASN A 72 3.12 10.11 8.13
N GLN A 73 3.27 11.03 9.09
CA GLN A 73 2.90 12.44 8.90
C GLN A 73 3.72 13.15 7.82
N GLN A 74 5.01 12.88 7.72
CA GLN A 74 5.87 13.52 6.71
C GLN A 74 5.40 13.16 5.28
N SER A 75 4.98 11.92 5.08
CA SER A 75 4.42 11.48 3.81
C SER A 75 3.03 12.08 3.56
N MET A 76 2.22 12.29 4.61
CA MET A 76 0.95 12.99 4.51
C MET A 76 1.16 14.42 4.00
N ASP A 77 2.07 15.16 4.63
CA ASP A 77 2.37 16.55 4.28
C ASP A 77 2.91 16.67 2.84
N LYS A 78 3.61 15.66 2.37
CA LYS A 78 4.19 15.67 1.02
C LYS A 78 3.20 15.26 -0.06
N PHE A 79 2.39 14.23 0.16
CA PHE A 79 1.66 13.54 -0.91
C PHE A 79 0.14 13.76 -0.90
N GLU A 80 -0.45 14.28 0.17
CA GLU A 80 -1.89 14.54 0.22
C GLU A 80 -2.35 15.43 -0.96
N SER A 81 -1.59 16.50 -1.24
CA SER A 81 -1.91 17.45 -2.32
C SER A 81 -1.77 16.85 -3.73
N GLN A 82 -1.07 15.73 -3.86
CA GLN A 82 -0.80 15.06 -5.14
C GLN A 82 -1.83 13.98 -5.47
N VAL A 83 -2.79 13.72 -4.59
CA VAL A 83 -3.93 12.85 -4.92
C VAL A 83 -4.83 13.57 -5.92
N LYS A 84 -5.19 12.91 -7.02
CA LYS A 84 -6.09 13.47 -8.04
C LYS A 84 -7.45 13.79 -7.44
N PRO A 85 -8.15 14.84 -7.91
CA PRO A 85 -9.55 15.08 -7.54
C PRO A 85 -10.41 13.82 -7.75
N GLY A 86 -11.21 13.43 -6.76
CA GLY A 86 -11.99 12.19 -6.78
C GLY A 86 -11.16 10.92 -6.49
N GLY A 87 -9.87 11.07 -6.25
CA GLY A 87 -8.98 9.97 -5.87
C GLY A 87 -9.18 9.48 -4.44
N VAL A 88 -8.30 8.60 -4.00
CA VAL A 88 -8.38 7.90 -2.70
C VAL A 88 -7.12 8.17 -1.86
N LEU A 89 -7.31 8.43 -0.58
CA LEU A 89 -6.24 8.47 0.40
C LEU A 89 -6.54 7.45 1.52
N ILE A 90 -5.60 6.55 1.76
CA ILE A 90 -5.68 5.55 2.83
C ILE A 90 -4.53 5.83 3.79
N TYR A 91 -4.79 5.86 5.09
CA TYR A 91 -3.72 6.03 6.07
C TYR A 91 -3.89 5.14 7.31
N ASP A 92 -2.77 4.74 7.91
CA ASP A 92 -2.73 4.12 9.23
C ASP A 92 -2.83 5.21 10.30
N THR A 93 -3.67 5.01 11.32
CA THR A 93 -3.88 6.02 12.38
C THR A 93 -2.62 6.28 13.18
N ASN A 94 -1.75 5.29 13.31
CA ASN A 94 -0.50 5.45 14.05
C ASN A 94 0.51 6.28 13.25
N GLY A 95 1.05 7.31 13.88
CA GLY A 95 2.05 8.19 13.25
C GLY A 95 1.47 9.30 12.38
N ILE A 96 0.14 9.44 12.32
CA ILE A 96 -0.56 10.57 11.72
C ILE A 96 -1.04 11.52 12.82
N THR A 97 -0.51 12.71 12.84
CA THR A 97 -0.80 13.74 13.87
C THR A 97 -1.77 14.82 13.38
N ARG A 98 -1.94 14.94 12.07
CA ARG A 98 -2.86 15.86 11.42
C ARG A 98 -3.76 15.09 10.46
N HIS A 99 -5.06 15.17 10.67
CA HIS A 99 -6.01 14.60 9.73
C HIS A 99 -5.87 15.20 8.33
N PRO A 100 -6.13 14.43 7.25
CA PRO A 100 -6.20 14.95 5.90
C PRO A 100 -7.16 16.14 5.81
N GLN A 101 -6.84 17.12 4.97
CA GLN A 101 -7.62 18.35 4.83
C GLN A 101 -8.36 18.46 3.50
N ARG A 102 -8.01 17.62 2.52
CA ARG A 102 -8.68 17.55 1.23
C ARG A 102 -10.13 17.11 1.40
N LYS A 103 -11.05 17.80 0.68
CA LYS A 103 -12.49 17.49 0.70
C LYS A 103 -13.03 16.97 -0.63
N ASP A 104 -12.16 16.91 -1.61
CA ASP A 104 -12.47 16.48 -2.99
C ASP A 104 -11.96 15.07 -3.30
N ILE A 105 -11.52 14.33 -2.28
CA ILE A 105 -11.04 12.94 -2.36
C ILE A 105 -11.76 12.07 -1.34
N LYS A 106 -11.78 10.76 -1.55
CA LYS A 106 -12.23 9.80 -0.54
C LYS A 106 -11.11 9.48 0.43
N ILE A 107 -11.43 9.47 1.72
CA ILE A 107 -10.46 9.24 2.78
C ILE A 107 -10.86 8.00 3.56
N TYR A 108 -9.92 7.07 3.70
CA TYR A 108 -10.07 5.83 4.44
C TYR A 108 -9.00 5.75 5.53
N VAL A 109 -9.39 5.18 6.65
CA VAL A 109 -8.50 4.92 7.78
C VAL A 109 -8.42 3.43 8.04
N ILE A 110 -7.24 2.97 8.42
CA ILE A 110 -7.00 1.59 8.82
C ILE A 110 -6.14 1.58 10.10
N ASP A 111 -6.56 0.80 11.10
CA ASP A 111 -5.83 0.64 12.37
C ASP A 111 -4.86 -0.54 12.29
N ALA A 112 -4.02 -0.59 11.25
CA ALA A 112 -3.16 -1.74 10.97
C ALA A 112 -2.06 -1.93 12.02
N THR A 113 -1.49 -0.85 12.55
CA THR A 113 -0.50 -0.92 13.63
C THR A 113 -1.10 -1.54 14.90
N GLU A 114 -2.29 -1.08 15.28
CA GLU A 114 -3.00 -1.60 16.47
C GLU A 114 -3.38 -3.07 16.29
N GLU A 115 -3.92 -3.43 15.12
CA GLU A 115 -4.31 -4.81 14.82
C GLU A 115 -3.10 -5.76 14.81
N ALA A 116 -1.97 -5.35 14.23
CA ALA A 116 -0.74 -6.12 14.27
C ALA A 116 -0.23 -6.31 15.71
N ALA A 117 -0.34 -5.27 16.56
CA ALA A 117 0.04 -5.32 17.97
C ALA A 117 -0.87 -6.28 18.76
N LYS A 118 -2.19 -6.23 18.57
CA LYS A 118 -3.15 -7.16 19.19
C LYS A 118 -2.83 -8.62 18.88
N ARG A 119 -2.32 -8.90 17.70
CA ARG A 119 -1.92 -10.25 17.27
C ARG A 119 -0.48 -10.62 17.65
N GLY A 120 0.26 -9.71 18.32
CA GLY A 120 1.65 -9.92 18.70
C GLY A 120 2.59 -10.11 17.50
N ASN A 121 2.24 -9.60 16.33
CA ASN A 121 2.98 -9.84 15.11
C ASN A 121 3.05 -8.60 14.20
N SER A 122 4.08 -7.79 14.39
CA SER A 122 4.31 -6.59 13.57
C SER A 122 4.62 -6.89 12.10
N ARG A 123 4.97 -8.14 11.75
CA ARG A 123 5.33 -8.51 10.37
C ARG A 123 4.14 -8.54 9.42
N ILE A 124 2.91 -8.60 9.94
CA ILE A 124 1.70 -8.60 9.11
C ILE A 124 1.20 -7.18 8.78
N PHE A 125 1.80 -6.14 9.34
CA PHE A 125 1.37 -4.76 9.16
C PHE A 125 1.17 -4.39 7.69
N ASN A 126 2.17 -4.65 6.85
CA ASN A 126 2.12 -4.31 5.44
C ASN A 126 1.06 -5.10 4.66
N THR A 127 0.76 -6.33 5.04
CA THR A 127 -0.30 -7.13 4.41
C THR A 127 -1.69 -6.74 4.91
N LEU A 128 -1.83 -6.25 6.14
CA LEU A 128 -3.06 -5.58 6.60
C LEU A 128 -3.36 -4.33 5.75
N ILE A 129 -2.36 -3.47 5.56
CA ILE A 129 -2.47 -2.27 4.71
C ILE A 129 -2.87 -2.66 3.28
N LEU A 130 -2.21 -3.66 2.70
CA LEU A 130 -2.54 -4.18 1.37
C LEU A 130 -3.99 -4.64 1.29
N GLY A 131 -4.48 -5.37 2.30
CA GLY A 131 -5.86 -5.81 2.39
C GLY A 131 -6.85 -4.64 2.39
N GLY A 132 -6.60 -3.63 3.20
CA GLY A 132 -7.40 -2.41 3.22
C GLY A 132 -7.48 -1.74 1.85
N TYR A 133 -6.34 -1.59 1.18
CA TYR A 133 -6.29 -1.05 -0.18
C TYR A 133 -7.13 -1.87 -1.16
N LEU A 134 -6.99 -3.19 -1.16
CA LEU A 134 -7.73 -4.07 -2.08
C LEU A 134 -9.24 -4.05 -1.86
N LYS A 135 -9.70 -3.77 -0.65
CA LYS A 135 -11.13 -3.56 -0.36
C LYS A 135 -11.67 -2.32 -1.05
N VAL A 136 -10.90 -1.25 -1.05
CA VAL A 136 -11.28 0.05 -1.63
C VAL A 136 -11.05 0.09 -3.13
N ARG A 137 -9.96 -0.52 -3.59
CA ARG A 137 -9.51 -0.55 -4.99
C ARG A 137 -9.28 -2.00 -5.46
N PRO A 138 -10.32 -2.74 -5.81
CA PRO A 138 -10.21 -4.16 -6.21
C PRO A 138 -9.72 -4.31 -7.66
N ILE A 139 -8.55 -3.75 -7.98
CA ILE A 139 -7.95 -3.75 -9.31
C ILE A 139 -7.34 -5.10 -9.72
N VAL A 140 -7.04 -5.94 -8.73
CA VAL A 140 -6.52 -7.29 -8.92
C VAL A 140 -7.32 -8.28 -8.07
N THR A 141 -7.48 -9.51 -8.54
CA THR A 141 -8.20 -10.54 -7.79
C THR A 141 -7.37 -11.04 -6.60
N LEU A 142 -8.03 -11.48 -5.52
CA LEU A 142 -7.33 -12.05 -4.36
C LEU A 142 -6.46 -13.26 -4.74
N GLU A 143 -6.91 -14.09 -5.68
CA GLU A 143 -6.11 -15.21 -6.18
C GLU A 143 -4.78 -14.72 -6.75
N ASN A 144 -4.78 -13.68 -7.57
CA ASN A 144 -3.58 -13.11 -8.15
C ASN A 144 -2.74 -12.35 -7.11
N VAL A 145 -3.37 -11.79 -6.08
CA VAL A 145 -2.65 -11.19 -4.93
C VAL A 145 -1.87 -12.27 -4.16
N TYR A 146 -2.47 -13.43 -3.92
CA TYR A 146 -1.77 -14.54 -3.25
C TYR A 146 -0.63 -15.11 -4.08
N LYS A 147 -0.80 -15.20 -5.41
CA LYS A 147 0.30 -15.54 -6.33
C LYS A 147 1.42 -14.49 -6.29
N GLY A 148 1.07 -13.21 -6.31
CA GLY A 148 2.00 -12.09 -6.20
C GLY A 148 2.76 -12.08 -4.87
N LEU A 149 2.07 -12.32 -3.77
CA LEU A 149 2.65 -12.46 -2.43
C LEU A 149 3.69 -13.59 -2.41
N LYS A 150 3.32 -14.76 -2.89
CA LYS A 150 4.23 -15.92 -2.98
C LYS A 150 5.45 -15.59 -3.83
N LYS A 151 5.26 -14.94 -4.98
CA LYS A 151 6.35 -14.54 -5.88
C LYS A 151 7.28 -13.50 -5.26
N SER A 152 6.76 -12.63 -4.40
CA SER A 152 7.55 -11.59 -3.72
C SER A 152 8.44 -12.12 -2.59
N LEU A 153 8.13 -13.31 -2.06
CA LEU A 153 8.81 -13.91 -0.92
C LEU A 153 9.82 -14.98 -1.35
N PRO A 154 11.00 -15.05 -0.71
CA PRO A 154 11.90 -16.19 -0.92
C PRO A 154 11.26 -17.47 -0.34
N GLU A 155 11.61 -18.63 -0.91
CA GLU A 155 11.02 -19.93 -0.53
C GLU A 155 11.08 -20.22 0.97
N ARG A 156 12.18 -19.84 1.62
CA ARG A 156 12.34 -19.96 3.09
C ARG A 156 11.26 -19.26 3.91
N ALA A 157 10.60 -18.27 3.31
CA ALA A 157 9.52 -17.47 3.93
C ALA A 157 8.11 -17.98 3.58
N TRP A 158 7.96 -18.97 2.71
CA TRP A 158 6.63 -19.46 2.28
C TRP A 158 5.80 -20.04 3.42
N LYS A 159 6.43 -20.49 4.50
CA LYS A 159 5.71 -20.89 5.71
C LYS A 159 4.85 -19.78 6.33
N SER A 160 5.13 -18.51 6.00
CA SER A 160 4.35 -17.36 6.45
C SER A 160 3.18 -16.99 5.53
N LEU A 161 3.03 -17.65 4.37
CA LEU A 161 1.97 -17.35 3.40
C LEU A 161 0.56 -17.39 4.00
N PRO A 162 0.15 -18.46 4.73
CA PRO A 162 -1.20 -18.52 5.29
C PRO A 162 -1.50 -17.35 6.24
N MET A 163 -0.53 -16.97 7.05
CA MET A 163 -0.65 -15.83 7.98
C MET A 163 -0.80 -14.50 7.23
N ASN A 164 -0.04 -14.29 6.17
CA ASN A 164 -0.13 -13.08 5.37
C ASN A 164 -1.43 -13.02 4.55
N GLU A 165 -1.91 -14.14 4.04
CA GLU A 165 -3.21 -14.23 3.36
C GLU A 165 -4.37 -13.91 4.31
N GLU A 166 -4.31 -14.42 5.54
CA GLU A 166 -5.27 -14.06 6.60
C GLU A 166 -5.20 -12.57 6.93
N ALA A 167 -4.01 -12.00 7.07
CA ALA A 167 -3.84 -10.58 7.34
C ALA A 167 -4.42 -9.69 6.23
N ILE A 168 -4.31 -10.10 4.95
CA ILE A 168 -4.96 -9.39 3.85
C ILE A 168 -6.48 -9.35 4.06
N ARG A 169 -7.12 -10.48 4.41
CA ARG A 169 -8.56 -10.53 4.67
C ARG A 169 -8.96 -9.64 5.84
N ILE A 170 -8.20 -9.69 6.94
CA ILE A 170 -8.42 -8.82 8.10
C ILE A 170 -8.33 -7.35 7.71
N GLY A 171 -7.31 -6.97 6.93
CA GLY A 171 -7.15 -5.61 6.43
C GLY A 171 -8.36 -5.13 5.63
N MET A 172 -8.97 -6.02 4.84
CA MET A 172 -10.22 -5.73 4.12
C MET A 172 -11.41 -5.46 5.05
N ASP A 173 -11.41 -6.09 6.24
CA ASP A 173 -12.52 -5.97 7.19
C ASP A 173 -12.40 -4.76 8.11
N ILE A 174 -11.17 -4.33 8.43
CA ILE A 174 -10.92 -3.25 9.41
C ILE A 174 -10.82 -1.85 8.81
N ILE A 175 -10.70 -1.72 7.48
CA ILE A 175 -10.65 -0.41 6.82
C ILE A 175 -12.01 0.28 6.88
N LYS A 176 -11.99 1.59 7.13
CA LYS A 176 -13.20 2.42 7.27
C LYS A 176 -13.09 3.67 6.41
N GLU A 177 -14.17 3.99 5.72
CA GLU A 177 -14.34 5.29 5.07
C GLU A 177 -14.71 6.34 6.11
N ILE A 178 -14.04 7.49 6.06
CA ILE A 178 -14.30 8.62 6.95
C ILE A 178 -14.71 9.88 6.20
N GLN A 179 -14.52 9.89 4.87
CA GLN A 179 -14.98 10.96 3.97
C GLN A 179 -15.15 10.42 2.54
#